data_35418767b2b5fe2d192df304feefa1d1
#
_entry.id   35418767b2b5fe2d192df304feefa1d1
#
_cell.length_a   1.000
_cell.length_b   1.000
_cell.length_c   1.000
_cell.angle_alpha   90.00
_cell.angle_beta   90.00
_cell.angle_gamma   90.00
#
_symmetry.space_group_name_H-M   'P 1'
#
loop_
_entity.id
_entity.type
_entity.pdbx_description
1 polymer ?
#
loop_
_entity_poly.entity_id
_entity_poly.type
_entity_poly.pdbx_seq_one_letter_code
_entity_poly.pdbx_strand_id
1 'polypeptide(L)'
;MKEYLITRQKMVDKALQAFLPKSSVKPKTIHKAMRYSIFAGGKRLRPILCLAAAECCAGKLDTSIPLACAVECIHTYSLIHDDLPCMDDDDLRRGLPTSHKVFGEAIAVLAGDALLTFAFELASKVPDRPRYPLSAVVRELAVAAGSRHLIAGQVVDLESEGKKVSVPMLRFIHESKTAALLSSSIRLGAMSANAAPVQLRSLSNFGKALGLAFQVIDDILDVTQTSERLGKSAGKDLTAEKATYPSVVGLERSREIARRLTQEAHAFLKPLGRKAEILHALADHLLGREY
;
A
#
# COMPACT_ATOMS: atom_id res chain seq x y z
N MET A 1 4.43 -4.86 -19.49
CA MET A 1 4.26 -4.64 -18.03
C MET A 1 5.57 -4.58 -17.26
N LYS A 2 6.46 -5.56 -17.37
CA LYS A 2 7.76 -5.61 -16.62
C LYS A 2 8.60 -4.34 -16.77
N GLU A 3 8.76 -3.83 -17.99
CA GLU A 3 9.52 -2.59 -18.25
C GLU A 3 8.87 -1.35 -17.60
N TYR A 4 7.54 -1.23 -17.66
CA TYR A 4 6.80 -0.16 -17.00
C TYR A 4 7.05 -0.15 -15.48
N LEU A 5 6.92 -1.32 -14.84
CA LEU A 5 7.16 -1.45 -13.40
C LEU A 5 8.58 -1.03 -13.02
N ILE A 6 9.60 -1.52 -13.73
CA ILE A 6 11.01 -1.19 -13.49
C ILE A 6 11.24 0.33 -13.66
N THR A 7 10.69 0.92 -14.72
CA THR A 7 10.87 2.34 -15.01
C THR A 7 10.23 3.21 -13.93
N ARG A 8 8.99 2.90 -13.52
CA ARG A 8 8.29 3.65 -12.48
C ARG A 8 8.90 3.46 -11.09
N GLN A 9 9.36 2.23 -10.78
CA GLN A 9 10.10 1.97 -9.55
C GLN A 9 11.37 2.81 -9.46
N LYS A 10 12.20 2.81 -10.51
CA LYS A 10 13.43 3.64 -10.56
C LYS A 10 13.14 5.13 -10.40
N MET A 11 12.04 5.61 -11.01
CA MET A 11 11.61 7.01 -10.90
C MET A 11 11.25 7.36 -9.44
N VAL A 12 10.49 6.50 -8.77
CA VAL A 12 10.10 6.69 -7.37
C VAL A 12 11.32 6.62 -6.45
N ASP A 13 12.19 5.62 -6.63
CA ASP A 13 13.40 5.47 -5.82
C ASP A 13 14.34 6.68 -5.97
N LYS A 14 14.50 7.19 -7.20
CA LYS A 14 15.27 8.43 -7.46
C LYS A 14 14.65 9.63 -6.75
N ALA A 15 13.33 9.76 -6.76
CA ALA A 15 12.63 10.85 -6.09
C ALA A 15 12.74 10.73 -4.56
N LEU A 16 12.54 9.56 -3.99
CA LEU A 16 12.73 9.30 -2.56
C LEU A 16 14.16 9.60 -2.12
N GLN A 17 15.16 9.23 -2.97
CA GLN A 17 16.57 9.55 -2.70
C GLN A 17 16.82 11.05 -2.61
N ALA A 18 16.15 11.85 -3.44
CA ALA A 18 16.28 13.31 -3.48
C ALA A 18 15.49 14.00 -2.36
N PHE A 19 14.30 13.51 -2.04
CA PHE A 19 13.43 14.13 -1.04
C PHE A 19 13.84 13.85 0.40
N LEU A 20 14.26 12.63 0.70
CA LEU A 20 14.66 12.25 2.06
C LEU A 20 15.91 13.01 2.52
N PRO A 21 15.93 13.50 3.76
CA PRO A 21 17.13 14.11 4.32
C PRO A 21 18.34 13.19 4.18
N LYS A 22 19.51 13.77 3.87
CA LYS A 22 20.76 13.02 3.77
C LYS A 22 21.14 12.42 5.12
N SER A 23 21.72 11.22 5.14
CA SER A 23 22.18 10.56 6.36
C SER A 23 23.26 11.33 7.14
N SER A 24 23.86 12.34 6.52
CA SER A 24 24.84 13.24 7.14
C SER A 24 24.23 14.39 7.95
N VAL A 25 22.94 14.71 7.71
CA VAL A 25 22.21 15.77 8.42
C VAL A 25 21.95 15.35 9.87
N LYS A 26 22.09 16.28 10.81
CA LYS A 26 21.79 16.03 12.24
C LYS A 26 20.26 16.09 12.48
N PRO A 27 19.73 15.17 13.34
CA PRO A 27 20.38 14.04 13.97
C PRO A 27 20.57 12.88 12.99
N LYS A 28 21.83 12.42 12.81
CA LYS A 28 22.22 11.45 11.77
C LYS A 28 21.47 10.11 11.88
N THR A 29 21.22 9.64 13.10
CA THR A 29 20.64 8.31 13.36
C THR A 29 19.23 8.20 12.78
N ILE A 30 18.38 9.20 13.01
CA ILE A 30 17.00 9.16 12.49
C ILE A 30 16.97 9.12 10.97
N HIS A 31 17.79 9.95 10.29
CA HIS A 31 17.84 9.98 8.83
C HIS A 31 18.42 8.69 8.25
N LYS A 32 19.36 8.03 8.94
CA LYS A 32 19.85 6.70 8.57
C LYS A 32 18.73 5.66 8.69
N ALA A 33 17.98 5.65 9.79
CA ALA A 33 16.90 4.69 10.03
C ALA A 33 15.75 4.85 9.04
N MET A 34 15.29 6.08 8.76
CA MET A 34 14.29 6.38 7.72
C MET A 34 14.73 5.83 6.35
N ARG A 35 15.98 6.16 5.95
CA ARG A 35 16.52 5.72 4.65
C ARG A 35 16.72 4.21 4.60
N TYR A 36 17.19 3.60 5.67
CA TYR A 36 17.35 2.16 5.78
C TYR A 36 16.03 1.44 5.44
N SER A 37 14.94 1.82 6.11
CA SER A 37 13.64 1.17 5.92
C SER A 37 13.03 1.45 4.54
N ILE A 38 13.12 2.70 4.05
CA ILE A 38 12.64 3.05 2.70
C ILE A 38 13.39 2.25 1.63
N PHE A 39 14.71 2.10 1.74
CA PHE A 39 15.55 1.43 0.72
C PHE A 39 15.82 -0.05 0.99
N ALA A 40 15.16 -0.65 1.97
CA ALA A 40 15.21 -2.09 2.23
C ALA A 40 14.60 -2.95 1.09
N GLY A 41 14.30 -2.36 -0.05
CA GLY A 41 13.66 -3.01 -1.19
C GLY A 41 12.16 -2.75 -1.26
N GLY A 42 11.46 -3.55 -2.08
CA GLY A 42 10.02 -3.45 -2.27
C GLY A 42 9.63 -3.13 -3.72
N LYS A 43 8.44 -3.60 -4.11
CA LYS A 43 7.91 -3.47 -5.49
C LYS A 43 7.37 -2.07 -5.81
N ARG A 44 7.33 -1.15 -4.85
CA ARG A 44 6.77 0.22 -4.98
C ARG A 44 5.36 0.24 -5.59
N LEU A 45 4.54 -0.74 -5.25
CA LEU A 45 3.23 -0.93 -5.87
C LEU A 45 2.31 0.30 -5.68
N ARG A 46 2.20 0.82 -4.47
CA ARG A 46 1.35 1.98 -4.15
C ARG A 46 1.79 3.24 -4.91
N PRO A 47 3.06 3.63 -4.90
CA PRO A 47 3.58 4.68 -5.75
C PRO A 47 3.28 4.50 -7.24
N ILE A 48 3.49 3.29 -7.77
CA ILE A 48 3.27 2.98 -9.19
C ILE A 48 1.79 3.14 -9.56
N LEU A 49 0.87 2.68 -8.71
CA LEU A 49 -0.57 2.88 -8.91
C LEU A 49 -0.98 4.35 -8.86
N CYS A 50 -0.34 5.15 -7.99
CA CYS A 50 -0.55 6.59 -7.95
C CYS A 50 -0.15 7.24 -9.29
N LEU A 51 1.03 6.92 -9.80
CA LEU A 51 1.52 7.44 -11.08
C LEU A 51 0.66 6.96 -12.26
N ALA A 52 0.29 5.68 -12.30
CA ALA A 52 -0.57 5.13 -13.34
C ALA A 52 -1.98 5.77 -13.38
N ALA A 53 -2.54 6.09 -12.21
CA ALA A 53 -3.82 6.78 -12.12
C ALA A 53 -3.71 8.24 -12.60
N ALA A 54 -2.60 8.91 -12.32
CA ALA A 54 -2.33 10.24 -12.85
C ALA A 54 -2.20 10.21 -14.37
N GLU A 55 -1.46 9.26 -14.95
CA GLU A 55 -1.33 9.07 -16.39
C GLU A 55 -2.69 8.78 -17.05
N CYS A 56 -3.51 7.93 -16.45
CA CYS A 56 -4.87 7.64 -16.90
C CYS A 56 -5.74 8.90 -17.01
N CYS A 57 -5.50 9.89 -16.15
CA CYS A 57 -6.16 11.18 -16.14
C CYS A 57 -5.41 12.28 -16.92
N ALA A 58 -4.43 11.92 -17.76
CA ALA A 58 -3.58 12.83 -18.53
C ALA A 58 -2.79 13.83 -17.65
N GLY A 59 -2.46 13.46 -16.41
CA GLY A 59 -1.65 14.24 -15.50
C GLY A 59 -0.15 14.17 -15.82
N LYS A 60 0.57 15.21 -15.38
CA LYS A 60 2.04 15.23 -15.45
C LYS A 60 2.61 14.47 -14.26
N LEU A 61 3.54 13.53 -14.51
CA LEU A 61 4.15 12.71 -13.46
C LEU A 61 4.87 13.53 -12.40
N ASP A 62 5.57 14.60 -12.80
CA ASP A 62 6.32 15.46 -11.87
C ASP A 62 5.43 16.02 -10.76
N THR A 63 4.16 16.29 -11.06
CA THR A 63 3.19 16.77 -10.05
C THR A 63 2.64 15.66 -9.15
N SER A 64 2.74 14.40 -9.58
CA SER A 64 2.23 13.24 -8.86
C SER A 64 3.31 12.51 -8.05
N ILE A 65 4.59 12.67 -8.41
CA ILE A 65 5.74 12.04 -7.74
C ILE A 65 5.79 12.34 -6.24
N PRO A 66 5.56 13.58 -5.74
CA PRO A 66 5.55 13.81 -4.30
C PRO A 66 4.49 12.97 -3.58
N LEU A 67 3.30 12.79 -4.17
CA LEU A 67 2.24 11.95 -3.60
C LEU A 67 2.60 10.46 -3.67
N ALA A 68 3.20 10.02 -4.76
CA ALA A 68 3.70 8.65 -4.88
C ALA A 68 4.74 8.35 -3.79
N CYS A 69 5.65 9.29 -3.51
CA CYS A 69 6.61 9.17 -2.41
C CYS A 69 5.92 9.24 -1.03
N ALA A 70 4.91 10.09 -0.88
CA ALA A 70 4.16 10.23 0.38
C ALA A 70 3.47 8.92 0.77
N VAL A 71 2.77 8.26 -0.17
CA VAL A 71 2.11 6.97 0.11
C VAL A 71 3.11 5.85 0.42
N GLU A 72 4.33 5.88 -0.15
CA GLU A 72 5.38 4.94 0.21
C GLU A 72 5.92 5.21 1.62
N CYS A 73 6.05 6.48 2.03
CA CYS A 73 6.42 6.84 3.39
C CYS A 73 5.37 6.35 4.40
N ILE A 74 4.07 6.54 4.10
CA ILE A 74 2.97 5.99 4.91
C ILE A 74 3.08 4.46 5.00
N HIS A 75 3.27 3.79 3.89
CA HIS A 75 3.41 2.33 3.88
C HIS A 75 4.65 1.87 4.67
N THR A 76 5.77 2.58 4.53
CA THR A 76 7.01 2.17 5.19
C THR A 76 6.96 2.39 6.69
N TYR A 77 6.36 3.50 7.17
CA TYR A 77 6.21 3.70 8.61
C TYR A 77 5.37 2.59 9.24
N SER A 78 4.27 2.19 8.57
CA SER A 78 3.42 1.13 9.11
C SER A 78 4.16 -0.20 9.22
N LEU A 79 5.03 -0.53 8.25
CA LEU A 79 5.88 -1.72 8.33
C LEU A 79 6.92 -1.64 9.46
N ILE A 80 7.52 -0.46 9.70
CA ILE A 80 8.47 -0.28 10.81
C ILE A 80 7.79 -0.53 12.15
N HIS A 81 6.57 0.01 12.32
CA HIS A 81 5.82 -0.16 13.56
C HIS A 81 5.27 -1.58 13.71
N ASP A 82 4.78 -2.18 12.63
CA ASP A 82 4.32 -3.58 12.63
C ASP A 82 5.43 -4.56 13.05
N ASP A 83 6.68 -4.29 12.66
CA ASP A 83 7.83 -5.15 12.98
C ASP A 83 8.30 -5.07 14.46
N LEU A 84 7.81 -4.10 15.26
CA LEU A 84 8.24 -3.91 16.65
C LEU A 84 7.87 -5.09 17.55
N PRO A 85 8.66 -5.34 18.66
CA PRO A 85 8.37 -6.41 19.62
C PRO A 85 6.98 -6.35 20.27
N CYS A 86 6.38 -5.16 20.37
CA CYS A 86 5.02 -4.97 20.88
C CYS A 86 3.93 -5.19 19.83
N MET A 87 4.30 -5.57 18.60
CA MET A 87 3.43 -5.81 17.47
C MET A 87 3.68 -7.22 16.91
N ASP A 88 4.11 -7.36 15.65
CA ASP A 88 4.35 -8.67 15.00
C ASP A 88 5.71 -9.32 15.42
N ASP A 89 6.59 -8.60 16.10
CA ASP A 89 7.94 -9.02 16.56
C ASP A 89 8.78 -9.69 15.46
N ASP A 90 8.84 -9.04 14.29
CA ASP A 90 9.54 -9.57 13.14
C ASP A 90 11.04 -9.24 13.15
N ASP A 91 11.89 -10.25 13.04
CA ASP A 91 13.35 -10.08 12.96
C ASP A 91 13.81 -9.63 11.57
N LEU A 92 13.10 -10.03 10.52
CA LEU A 92 13.48 -9.80 9.13
C LEU A 92 12.33 -9.19 8.31
N ARG A 93 12.64 -8.18 7.51
CA ARG A 93 11.74 -7.61 6.50
C ARG A 93 12.44 -7.56 5.15
N ARG A 94 11.85 -8.20 4.13
CA ARG A 94 12.43 -8.28 2.77
C ARG A 94 13.84 -8.86 2.75
N GLY A 95 14.13 -9.80 3.64
CA GLY A 95 15.45 -10.44 3.78
C GLY A 95 16.52 -9.63 4.52
N LEU A 96 16.18 -8.44 5.02
CA LEU A 96 17.07 -7.61 5.86
C LEU A 96 16.55 -7.57 7.29
N PRO A 97 17.44 -7.39 8.30
CA PRO A 97 17.03 -7.15 9.68
C PRO A 97 16.06 -5.97 9.78
N THR A 98 15.06 -6.07 10.65
CA THR A 98 14.07 -5.01 10.85
C THR A 98 14.71 -3.78 11.53
N SER A 99 14.04 -2.63 11.43
CA SER A 99 14.58 -1.35 11.91
C SER A 99 14.94 -1.40 13.39
N HIS A 100 14.11 -2.04 14.23
CA HIS A 100 14.38 -2.16 15.68
C HIS A 100 15.57 -3.05 16.00
N LYS A 101 15.88 -4.06 15.19
CA LYS A 101 17.09 -4.90 15.35
C LYS A 101 18.38 -4.13 15.01
N VAL A 102 18.31 -3.19 14.05
CA VAL A 102 19.49 -2.42 13.59
C VAL A 102 19.73 -1.17 14.43
N PHE A 103 18.68 -0.46 14.82
CA PHE A 103 18.76 0.87 15.44
C PHE A 103 18.23 0.91 16.88
N GLY A 104 17.63 -0.18 17.37
CA GLY A 104 16.90 -0.24 18.63
C GLY A 104 15.46 0.25 18.50
N GLU A 105 14.62 -0.18 19.44
CA GLU A 105 13.17 0.06 19.43
C GLU A 105 12.81 1.54 19.41
N ALA A 106 13.43 2.35 20.29
CA ALA A 106 13.14 3.78 20.38
C ALA A 106 13.40 4.51 19.06
N ILE A 107 14.51 4.19 18.36
CA ILE A 107 14.83 4.80 17.08
C ILE A 107 13.89 4.27 15.98
N ALA A 108 13.47 3.02 16.04
CA ALA A 108 12.49 2.47 15.10
C ALA A 108 11.13 3.17 15.24
N VAL A 109 10.62 3.37 16.45
CA VAL A 109 9.38 4.14 16.69
C VAL A 109 9.51 5.55 16.09
N LEU A 110 10.58 6.27 16.45
CA LEU A 110 10.80 7.64 15.94
C LEU A 110 11.01 7.69 14.42
N ALA A 111 11.58 6.66 13.80
CA ALA A 111 11.73 6.58 12.34
C ALA A 111 10.37 6.42 11.64
N GLY A 112 9.47 5.63 12.22
CA GLY A 112 8.08 5.54 11.78
C GLY A 112 7.36 6.88 11.89
N ASP A 113 7.42 7.55 13.04
CA ASP A 113 6.82 8.87 13.26
C ASP A 113 7.35 9.92 12.27
N ALA A 114 8.67 9.90 12.06
CA ALA A 114 9.31 10.83 11.12
C ALA A 114 8.86 10.59 9.67
N LEU A 115 8.72 9.33 9.23
CA LEU A 115 8.21 9.00 7.89
C LEU A 115 6.73 9.35 7.74
N LEU A 116 5.92 9.10 8.77
CA LEU A 116 4.50 9.50 8.80
C LEU A 116 4.37 11.02 8.60
N THR A 117 5.10 11.82 9.38
CA THR A 117 5.08 13.27 9.28
C THR A 117 5.64 13.75 7.94
N PHE A 118 6.74 13.15 7.48
CA PHE A 118 7.37 13.48 6.20
C PHE A 118 6.45 13.21 4.99
N ALA A 119 5.56 12.23 5.08
CA ALA A 119 4.56 11.99 4.03
C ALA A 119 3.66 13.22 3.80
N PHE A 120 3.28 13.93 4.86
CA PHE A 120 2.49 15.16 4.74
C PHE A 120 3.31 16.33 4.22
N GLU A 121 4.61 16.42 4.57
CA GLU A 121 5.52 17.39 3.96
C GLU A 121 5.62 17.16 2.45
N LEU A 122 5.71 15.90 2.00
CA LEU A 122 5.70 15.59 0.56
C LEU A 122 4.37 15.93 -0.10
N ALA A 123 3.25 15.59 0.54
CA ALA A 123 1.92 15.90 0.02
C ALA A 123 1.71 17.42 -0.14
N SER A 124 2.30 18.24 0.75
CA SER A 124 2.20 19.71 0.68
C SER A 124 2.93 20.33 -0.51
N LYS A 125 3.80 19.59 -1.21
CA LYS A 125 4.52 20.07 -2.39
C LYS A 125 3.68 20.03 -3.68
N VAL A 126 2.47 19.44 -3.62
CA VAL A 126 1.61 19.32 -4.80
C VAL A 126 0.85 20.62 -5.03
N PRO A 127 0.82 21.16 -6.25
CA PRO A 127 0.11 22.39 -6.54
C PRO A 127 -1.42 22.19 -6.42
N ASP A 128 -2.11 23.23 -6.01
CA ASP A 128 -3.57 23.27 -6.02
C ASP A 128 -4.14 22.94 -7.41
N ARG A 129 -5.25 22.24 -7.40
CA ARG A 129 -6.03 21.95 -8.60
C ARG A 129 -7.44 22.49 -8.44
N PRO A 130 -8.07 22.98 -9.53
CA PRO A 130 -9.42 23.55 -9.44
C PRO A 130 -10.47 22.66 -8.78
N ARG A 131 -10.40 21.32 -8.99
CA ARG A 131 -11.32 20.36 -8.38
C ARG A 131 -10.82 19.80 -7.05
N TYR A 132 -9.52 19.83 -6.82
CA TYR A 132 -8.90 19.20 -5.66
C TYR A 132 -7.84 20.12 -5.08
N PRO A 133 -8.24 21.06 -4.20
CA PRO A 133 -7.30 21.90 -3.48
C PRO A 133 -6.37 21.07 -2.61
N LEU A 134 -5.22 21.61 -2.24
CA LEU A 134 -4.24 20.92 -1.40
C LEU A 134 -4.84 20.33 -0.12
N SER A 135 -5.78 21.05 0.49
CA SER A 135 -6.51 20.56 1.68
C SER A 135 -7.28 19.24 1.43
N ALA A 136 -7.83 19.05 0.22
CA ALA A 136 -8.50 17.80 -0.15
C ALA A 136 -7.49 16.65 -0.34
N VAL A 137 -6.32 16.94 -0.92
CA VAL A 137 -5.23 15.96 -1.11
C VAL A 137 -4.66 15.52 0.25
N VAL A 138 -4.35 16.46 1.13
CA VAL A 138 -3.86 16.18 2.49
C VAL A 138 -4.89 15.40 3.29
N ARG A 139 -6.18 15.77 3.20
CA ARG A 139 -7.27 15.05 3.87
C ARG A 139 -7.41 13.61 3.36
N GLU A 140 -7.27 13.37 2.05
CA GLU A 140 -7.34 12.03 1.45
C GLU A 140 -6.27 11.12 2.06
N LEU A 141 -5.01 11.60 2.12
CA LEU A 141 -3.90 10.85 2.70
C LEU A 141 -4.12 10.61 4.21
N ALA A 142 -4.53 11.64 4.95
CA ALA A 142 -4.75 11.56 6.39
C ALA A 142 -5.87 10.59 6.76
N VAL A 143 -6.98 10.59 6.00
CA VAL A 143 -8.09 9.67 6.24
C VAL A 143 -7.66 8.22 5.98
N ALA A 144 -6.94 7.97 4.89
CA ALA A 144 -6.48 6.62 4.54
C ALA A 144 -5.45 6.07 5.54
N ALA A 145 -4.54 6.91 6.03
CA ALA A 145 -3.50 6.51 6.99
C ALA A 145 -4.01 6.47 8.45
N GLY A 146 -5.13 7.12 8.74
CA GLY A 146 -5.58 7.38 10.12
C GLY A 146 -6.45 6.29 10.74
N SER A 147 -7.03 6.65 11.90
CA SER A 147 -7.83 5.79 12.78
C SER A 147 -9.15 5.30 12.18
N ARG A 148 -9.54 5.75 11.00
CA ARG A 148 -10.73 5.27 10.28
C ARG A 148 -10.44 4.19 9.24
N HIS A 149 -9.15 4.00 8.90
CA HIS A 149 -8.72 3.02 7.90
C HIS A 149 -7.46 2.27 8.34
N LEU A 150 -6.26 2.63 7.88
CA LEU A 150 -5.04 1.85 8.11
C LEU A 150 -4.85 1.46 9.59
N ILE A 151 -4.90 2.44 10.48
CA ILE A 151 -4.75 2.19 11.93
C ILE A 151 -5.96 1.42 12.48
N ALA A 152 -7.21 1.72 12.04
CA ALA A 152 -8.38 0.96 12.47
C ALA A 152 -8.28 -0.52 12.06
N GLY A 153 -7.82 -0.77 10.82
CA GLY A 153 -7.59 -2.13 10.34
C GLY A 153 -6.54 -2.88 11.17
N GLN A 154 -5.44 -2.20 11.54
CA GLN A 154 -4.39 -2.75 12.39
C GLN A 154 -4.89 -3.07 13.80
N VAL A 155 -5.67 -2.17 14.41
CA VAL A 155 -6.26 -2.38 15.75
C VAL A 155 -7.18 -3.60 15.76
N VAL A 156 -8.11 -3.68 14.78
CA VAL A 156 -9.06 -4.81 14.72
C VAL A 156 -8.35 -6.11 14.37
N ASP A 157 -7.26 -6.07 13.57
CA ASP A 157 -6.43 -7.24 13.27
C ASP A 157 -5.82 -7.81 14.56
N LEU A 158 -5.16 -6.97 15.37
CA LEU A 158 -4.61 -7.36 16.69
C LEU A 158 -5.69 -7.86 17.67
N GLU A 159 -6.83 -7.16 17.75
CA GLU A 159 -7.93 -7.57 18.63
C GLU A 159 -8.57 -8.90 18.23
N SER A 160 -8.35 -9.33 16.99
CA SER A 160 -8.92 -10.53 16.39
C SER A 160 -8.01 -11.76 16.47
N GLU A 161 -6.75 -11.60 16.88
CA GLU A 161 -5.81 -12.72 17.03
C GLU A 161 -6.31 -13.76 18.02
N GLY A 162 -6.23 -15.03 17.64
CA GLY A 162 -6.73 -16.16 18.45
C GLY A 162 -8.25 -16.23 18.60
N LYS A 163 -9.03 -15.41 17.87
CA LYS A 163 -10.49 -15.37 17.96
C LYS A 163 -11.17 -15.80 16.66
N LYS A 164 -12.40 -16.30 16.77
CA LYS A 164 -13.25 -16.56 15.60
C LYS A 164 -13.72 -15.22 15.01
N VAL A 165 -13.37 -14.98 13.76
CA VAL A 165 -13.69 -13.74 13.03
C VAL A 165 -14.83 -14.02 12.04
N SER A 166 -15.82 -13.12 12.00
CA SER A 166 -16.89 -13.18 11.00
C SER A 166 -16.41 -12.64 9.63
N VAL A 167 -17.04 -13.06 8.53
CA VAL A 167 -16.73 -12.54 7.18
C VAL A 167 -16.81 -11.02 7.09
N PRO A 168 -17.82 -10.33 7.65
CA PRO A 168 -17.85 -8.87 7.66
C PRO A 168 -16.67 -8.23 8.41
N MET A 169 -16.22 -8.84 9.53
CA MET A 169 -15.09 -8.34 10.30
C MET A 169 -13.77 -8.53 9.54
N LEU A 170 -13.54 -9.72 8.97
CA LEU A 170 -12.37 -9.99 8.12
C LEU A 170 -12.31 -9.04 6.94
N ARG A 171 -13.44 -8.81 6.29
CA ARG A 171 -13.55 -7.84 5.20
C ARG A 171 -13.19 -6.42 5.68
N PHE A 172 -13.66 -6.00 6.84
CA PHE A 172 -13.32 -4.70 7.43
C PHE A 172 -11.80 -4.57 7.66
N ILE A 173 -11.14 -5.60 8.21
CA ILE A 173 -9.69 -5.63 8.41
C ILE A 173 -8.99 -5.41 7.06
N HIS A 174 -9.30 -6.18 6.04
CA HIS A 174 -8.65 -6.10 4.73
C HIS A 174 -8.95 -4.78 4.00
N GLU A 175 -10.19 -4.30 4.04
CA GLU A 175 -10.56 -3.02 3.45
C GLU A 175 -9.84 -1.86 4.14
N SER A 176 -9.70 -1.90 5.47
CA SER A 176 -9.11 -0.82 6.25
C SER A 176 -7.58 -0.87 6.26
N LYS A 177 -6.98 -2.01 6.61
CA LYS A 177 -5.52 -2.17 6.74
C LYS A 177 -4.79 -2.07 5.40
N THR A 178 -5.37 -2.63 4.34
CA THR A 178 -4.68 -2.76 3.04
C THR A 178 -5.34 -1.98 1.91
N ALA A 179 -6.65 -2.20 1.65
CA ALA A 179 -7.29 -1.65 0.47
C ALA A 179 -7.47 -0.12 0.54
N ALA A 180 -7.63 0.45 1.73
CA ALA A 180 -7.79 1.89 1.90
C ALA A 180 -6.58 2.69 1.39
N LEU A 181 -5.36 2.33 1.81
CA LEU A 181 -4.15 3.03 1.35
C LEU A 181 -3.88 2.78 -0.13
N LEU A 182 -4.18 1.59 -0.64
CA LEU A 182 -4.03 1.26 -2.06
C LEU A 182 -5.02 2.06 -2.91
N SER A 183 -6.29 2.15 -2.51
CA SER A 183 -7.30 2.98 -3.15
C SER A 183 -6.95 4.46 -3.07
N SER A 184 -6.47 4.94 -1.92
CA SER A 184 -6.03 6.33 -1.74
C SER A 184 -4.84 6.66 -2.63
N SER A 185 -3.89 5.74 -2.84
CA SER A 185 -2.78 5.94 -3.78
C SER A 185 -3.29 6.26 -5.20
N ILE A 186 -4.27 5.51 -5.68
CA ILE A 186 -4.91 5.70 -6.99
C ILE A 186 -5.66 7.04 -7.03
N ARG A 187 -6.42 7.35 -5.97
CA ARG A 187 -7.20 8.60 -5.87
C ARG A 187 -6.29 9.83 -5.84
N LEU A 188 -5.21 9.78 -5.07
CA LEU A 188 -4.22 10.86 -4.99
C LEU A 188 -3.58 11.15 -6.35
N GLY A 189 -3.23 10.09 -7.10
CA GLY A 189 -2.76 10.24 -8.48
C GLY A 189 -3.80 10.93 -9.38
N ALA A 190 -5.06 10.50 -9.34
CA ALA A 190 -6.14 11.12 -10.10
C ALA A 190 -6.40 12.58 -9.68
N MET A 191 -6.37 12.88 -8.38
CA MET A 191 -6.56 14.23 -7.85
C MET A 191 -5.44 15.17 -8.30
N SER A 192 -4.18 14.73 -8.28
CA SER A 192 -3.04 15.52 -8.77
C SER A 192 -3.14 15.86 -10.26
N ALA A 193 -3.82 15.00 -11.03
CA ALA A 193 -4.13 15.19 -12.44
C ALA A 193 -5.42 15.99 -12.69
N ASN A 194 -6.07 16.52 -11.64
CA ASN A 194 -7.36 17.22 -11.72
C ASN A 194 -8.47 16.42 -12.41
N ALA A 195 -8.54 15.11 -12.13
CA ALA A 195 -9.49 14.18 -12.73
C ALA A 195 -10.94 14.66 -12.67
N ALA A 196 -11.74 14.37 -13.68
CA ALA A 196 -13.17 14.62 -13.62
C ALA A 196 -13.84 13.75 -12.53
N PRO A 197 -14.96 14.19 -11.91
CA PRO A 197 -15.60 13.43 -10.83
C PRO A 197 -15.97 11.98 -11.21
N VAL A 198 -16.34 11.77 -12.48
CA VAL A 198 -16.65 10.42 -13.00
C VAL A 198 -15.39 9.55 -13.06
N GLN A 199 -14.24 10.10 -13.46
CA GLN A 199 -12.96 9.39 -13.49
C GLN A 199 -12.52 9.04 -12.07
N LEU A 200 -12.59 10.00 -11.14
CA LEU A 200 -12.23 9.75 -9.73
C LEU A 200 -13.14 8.67 -9.11
N ARG A 201 -14.43 8.64 -9.44
CA ARG A 201 -15.35 7.57 -8.99
C ARG A 201 -14.95 6.20 -9.53
N SER A 202 -14.72 6.08 -10.82
CA SER A 202 -14.27 4.83 -11.45
C SER A 202 -12.98 4.33 -10.83
N LEU A 203 -11.97 5.20 -10.69
CA LEU A 203 -10.68 4.88 -10.09
C LEU A 203 -10.78 4.53 -8.61
N SER A 204 -11.69 5.17 -7.86
CA SER A 204 -11.95 4.84 -6.45
C SER A 204 -12.53 3.45 -6.29
N ASN A 205 -13.53 3.09 -7.11
CA ASN A 205 -14.14 1.76 -7.09
C ASN A 205 -13.15 0.69 -7.54
N PHE A 206 -12.37 0.97 -8.59
CA PHE A 206 -11.26 0.11 -9.02
C PHE A 206 -10.28 -0.14 -7.87
N GLY A 207 -9.81 0.90 -7.17
CA GLY A 207 -8.85 0.78 -6.09
C GLY A 207 -9.37 -0.05 -4.92
N LYS A 208 -10.65 0.08 -4.57
CA LYS A 208 -11.30 -0.73 -3.52
C LYS A 208 -11.36 -2.21 -3.91
N ALA A 209 -11.84 -2.50 -5.13
CA ALA A 209 -11.94 -3.88 -5.61
C ALA A 209 -10.55 -4.53 -5.75
N LEU A 210 -9.57 -3.80 -6.33
CA LEU A 210 -8.18 -4.24 -6.47
C LEU A 210 -7.55 -4.56 -5.11
N GLY A 211 -7.71 -3.66 -4.12
CA GLY A 211 -7.09 -3.82 -2.81
C GLY A 211 -7.66 -5.01 -2.04
N LEU A 212 -8.98 -5.21 -2.08
CA LEU A 212 -9.60 -6.36 -1.44
C LEU A 212 -9.26 -7.67 -2.18
N ALA A 213 -9.29 -7.69 -3.52
CA ALA A 213 -8.88 -8.84 -4.32
C ALA A 213 -7.42 -9.23 -4.02
N PHE A 214 -6.53 -8.25 -3.96
CA PHE A 214 -5.11 -8.44 -3.66
C PHE A 214 -4.93 -9.16 -2.32
N GLN A 215 -5.67 -8.75 -1.28
CA GLN A 215 -5.56 -9.37 0.04
C GLN A 215 -6.16 -10.78 0.06
N VAL A 216 -7.32 -11.01 -0.56
CA VAL A 216 -7.92 -12.36 -0.65
C VAL A 216 -6.97 -13.32 -1.38
N ILE A 217 -6.28 -12.85 -2.42
CA ILE A 217 -5.31 -13.65 -3.17
C ILE A 217 -4.06 -13.90 -2.31
N ASP A 218 -3.56 -12.91 -1.57
CA ASP A 218 -2.45 -13.10 -0.64
C ASP A 218 -2.78 -14.17 0.43
N ASP A 219 -3.99 -14.15 1.00
CA ASP A 219 -4.47 -15.16 1.96
C ASP A 219 -4.52 -16.58 1.33
N ILE A 220 -4.97 -16.68 0.06
CA ILE A 220 -5.00 -17.96 -0.66
C ILE A 220 -3.57 -18.47 -0.90
N LEU A 221 -2.66 -17.60 -1.33
CA LEU A 221 -1.27 -17.96 -1.61
C LEU A 221 -0.52 -18.42 -0.36
N ASP A 222 -0.81 -17.82 0.80
CA ASP A 222 -0.17 -18.19 2.07
C ASP A 222 -0.47 -19.63 2.48
N VAL A 223 -1.65 -20.15 2.14
CA VAL A 223 -2.04 -21.55 2.42
C VAL A 223 -1.77 -22.55 1.28
N THR A 224 -1.50 -22.06 0.05
CA THR A 224 -1.35 -22.94 -1.13
C THR A 224 0.08 -23.03 -1.67
N GLN A 225 0.95 -22.08 -1.32
CA GLN A 225 2.32 -22.02 -1.86
C GLN A 225 3.38 -22.31 -0.78
N THR A 226 4.55 -22.81 -1.24
CA THR A 226 5.71 -23.04 -0.38
C THR A 226 6.44 -21.72 -0.09
N SER A 227 7.18 -21.69 1.04
CA SER A 227 7.99 -20.53 1.47
C SER A 227 8.97 -20.03 0.40
N GLU A 228 9.53 -20.93 -0.40
CA GLU A 228 10.45 -20.58 -1.49
C GLU A 228 9.82 -19.71 -2.59
N ARG A 229 8.54 -19.98 -2.92
CA ARG A 229 7.80 -19.19 -3.93
C ARG A 229 7.25 -17.88 -3.40
N LEU A 230 6.91 -17.83 -2.10
CA LEU A 230 6.38 -16.62 -1.46
C LEU A 230 7.44 -15.56 -1.18
N GLY A 231 8.73 -15.94 -1.06
CA GLY A 231 9.82 -15.04 -0.63
C GLY A 231 9.67 -14.56 0.83
N LYS A 232 8.79 -15.20 1.60
CA LYS A 232 8.57 -15.08 3.05
C LYS A 232 8.21 -16.47 3.61
N SER A 233 8.23 -16.66 4.93
CA SER A 233 7.78 -17.92 5.54
C SER A 233 6.32 -18.18 5.19
N ALA A 234 6.03 -19.32 4.53
CA ALA A 234 4.66 -19.75 4.28
C ALA A 234 4.00 -20.19 5.58
N GLY A 235 2.67 -20.02 5.69
CA GLY A 235 1.92 -20.41 6.87
C GLY A 235 2.18 -19.52 8.10
N LYS A 236 2.78 -18.34 7.93
CA LYS A 236 3.02 -17.40 9.04
C LYS A 236 1.70 -16.96 9.67
N ASP A 237 0.66 -16.75 8.86
CA ASP A 237 -0.67 -16.40 9.35
C ASP A 237 -1.32 -17.54 10.14
N LEU A 238 -1.02 -18.80 9.81
CA LEU A 238 -1.46 -19.98 10.57
C LEU A 238 -0.76 -20.08 11.93
N THR A 239 0.54 -19.78 12.00
CA THR A 239 1.30 -19.78 13.27
C THR A 239 0.94 -18.61 14.17
N ALA A 240 0.55 -17.47 13.60
CA ALA A 240 0.09 -16.28 14.30
C ALA A 240 -1.44 -16.32 14.60
N GLU A 241 -2.12 -17.43 14.28
CA GLU A 241 -3.59 -17.58 14.44
C GLU A 241 -4.40 -16.43 13.80
N LYS A 242 -3.87 -15.81 12.74
CA LYS A 242 -4.53 -14.72 12.01
C LYS A 242 -5.71 -15.25 11.20
N ALA A 243 -6.81 -14.50 11.21
CA ALA A 243 -7.97 -14.83 10.39
C ALA A 243 -7.67 -14.54 8.91
N THR A 244 -7.90 -15.53 8.03
CA THR A 244 -7.74 -15.42 6.57
C THR A 244 -9.02 -15.84 5.87
N TYR A 245 -9.23 -15.42 4.60
CA TYR A 245 -10.41 -15.87 3.85
C TYR A 245 -10.50 -17.41 3.78
N PRO A 246 -9.41 -18.16 3.46
CA PRO A 246 -9.48 -19.62 3.49
C PRO A 246 -9.88 -20.22 4.83
N SER A 247 -9.45 -19.63 5.96
CA SER A 247 -9.81 -20.12 7.29
C SER A 247 -11.27 -19.83 7.66
N VAL A 248 -11.85 -18.73 7.17
CA VAL A 248 -13.20 -18.29 7.54
C VAL A 248 -14.28 -18.84 6.60
N VAL A 249 -14.03 -18.91 5.29
CA VAL A 249 -15.05 -19.34 4.29
C VAL A 249 -14.66 -20.55 3.47
N GLY A 250 -13.46 -21.08 3.68
CA GLY A 250 -12.90 -22.18 2.90
C GLY A 250 -12.22 -21.72 1.60
N LEU A 251 -11.32 -22.55 1.09
CA LEU A 251 -10.44 -22.22 -0.04
C LEU A 251 -11.22 -21.94 -1.34
N GLU A 252 -12.17 -22.81 -1.71
CA GLU A 252 -12.93 -22.65 -2.95
C GLU A 252 -13.78 -21.38 -2.95
N ARG A 253 -14.41 -21.06 -1.82
CA ARG A 253 -15.18 -19.81 -1.71
C ARG A 253 -14.28 -18.58 -1.78
N SER A 254 -13.06 -18.65 -1.23
CA SER A 254 -12.06 -17.59 -1.33
C SER A 254 -11.66 -17.35 -2.80
N ARG A 255 -11.46 -18.42 -3.57
CA ARG A 255 -11.17 -18.34 -5.03
C ARG A 255 -12.31 -17.69 -5.81
N GLU A 256 -13.57 -18.03 -5.49
CA GLU A 256 -14.74 -17.38 -6.12
C GLU A 256 -14.79 -15.89 -5.82
N ILE A 257 -14.54 -15.50 -4.55
CA ILE A 257 -14.50 -14.10 -4.12
C ILE A 257 -13.39 -13.35 -4.86
N ALA A 258 -12.18 -13.91 -4.93
CA ALA A 258 -11.04 -13.32 -5.64
C ALA A 258 -11.37 -13.09 -7.12
N ARG A 259 -11.93 -14.09 -7.82
CA ARG A 259 -12.34 -13.98 -9.24
C ARG A 259 -13.39 -12.89 -9.45
N ARG A 260 -14.41 -12.83 -8.60
CA ARG A 260 -15.45 -11.80 -8.69
C ARG A 260 -14.87 -10.40 -8.50
N LEU A 261 -14.05 -10.19 -7.46
CA LEU A 261 -13.42 -8.90 -7.19
C LEU A 261 -12.48 -8.47 -8.32
N THR A 262 -11.77 -9.40 -8.94
CA THR A 262 -10.93 -9.14 -10.11
C THR A 262 -11.78 -8.65 -11.30
N GLN A 263 -12.90 -9.32 -11.57
CA GLN A 263 -13.83 -8.89 -12.63
C GLN A 263 -14.44 -7.52 -12.33
N GLU A 264 -14.83 -7.25 -11.09
CA GLU A 264 -15.33 -5.95 -10.65
C GLU A 264 -14.26 -4.85 -10.84
N ALA A 265 -12.99 -5.10 -10.49
CA ALA A 265 -11.90 -4.16 -10.70
C ALA A 265 -11.78 -3.78 -12.18
N HIS A 266 -11.75 -4.76 -13.08
CA HIS A 266 -11.73 -4.48 -14.51
C HIS A 266 -12.99 -3.74 -15.01
N ALA A 267 -14.16 -4.08 -14.49
CA ALA A 267 -15.41 -3.44 -14.88
C ALA A 267 -15.43 -1.94 -14.53
N PHE A 268 -14.86 -1.56 -13.38
CA PHE A 268 -14.77 -0.16 -12.97
C PHE A 268 -13.83 0.69 -13.86
N LEU A 269 -12.91 0.08 -14.59
CA LEU A 269 -12.03 0.77 -15.53
C LEU A 269 -12.65 1.00 -16.92
N LYS A 270 -13.68 0.24 -17.30
CA LYS A 270 -14.30 0.33 -18.63
C LYS A 270 -14.70 1.76 -19.07
N PRO A 271 -15.28 2.62 -18.19
CA PRO A 271 -15.63 3.99 -18.56
C PRO A 271 -14.44 4.89 -18.93
N LEU A 272 -13.21 4.50 -18.58
CA LEU A 272 -11.99 5.24 -18.86
C LEU A 272 -11.36 4.88 -20.22
N GLY A 273 -11.81 3.80 -20.84
CA GLY A 273 -11.39 3.35 -22.17
C GLY A 273 -9.87 3.10 -22.22
N ARG A 274 -9.24 3.39 -23.36
CA ARG A 274 -7.81 3.15 -23.59
C ARG A 274 -6.88 3.81 -22.58
N LYS A 275 -7.30 4.89 -21.95
CA LYS A 275 -6.50 5.57 -20.91
C LYS A 275 -6.23 4.68 -19.69
N ALA A 276 -7.04 3.65 -19.46
CA ALA A 276 -6.90 2.71 -18.36
C ALA A 276 -6.11 1.43 -18.72
N GLU A 277 -5.55 1.28 -19.90
CA GLU A 277 -4.84 0.06 -20.34
C GLU A 277 -3.72 -0.33 -19.35
N ILE A 278 -2.96 0.64 -18.86
CA ILE A 278 -1.91 0.39 -17.87
C ILE A 278 -2.50 -0.11 -16.53
N LEU A 279 -3.63 0.45 -16.10
CA LEU A 279 -4.29 0.01 -14.86
C LEU A 279 -4.88 -1.39 -15.00
N HIS A 280 -5.45 -1.74 -16.16
CA HIS A 280 -5.86 -3.11 -16.48
C HIS A 280 -4.67 -4.08 -16.39
N ALA A 281 -3.57 -3.75 -17.04
CA ALA A 281 -2.37 -4.59 -17.05
C ALA A 281 -1.69 -4.67 -15.67
N LEU A 282 -1.79 -3.63 -14.83
CA LEU A 282 -1.34 -3.69 -13.43
C LEU A 282 -2.25 -4.61 -12.60
N ALA A 283 -3.58 -4.55 -12.79
CA ALA A 283 -4.50 -5.46 -12.13
C ALA A 283 -4.22 -6.92 -12.51
N ASP A 284 -4.06 -7.22 -13.80
CA ASP A 284 -3.68 -8.56 -14.28
C ASP A 284 -2.37 -9.05 -13.65
N HIS A 285 -1.35 -8.18 -13.58
CA HIS A 285 -0.06 -8.53 -12.98
C HIS A 285 -0.15 -8.80 -11.47
N LEU A 286 -1.02 -8.09 -10.76
CA LEU A 286 -1.14 -8.19 -9.30
C LEU A 286 -2.07 -9.32 -8.88
N LEU A 287 -3.15 -9.53 -9.63
CA LEU A 287 -4.21 -10.47 -9.33
C LEU A 287 -4.05 -11.80 -10.10
N GLY A 288 -3.28 -11.81 -11.20
CA GLY A 288 -3.03 -12.98 -12.03
C GLY A 288 -1.97 -13.94 -11.48
N ARG A 289 -1.70 -13.91 -10.17
CA ARG A 289 -0.86 -14.91 -9.52
C ARG A 289 -1.61 -16.25 -9.49
N GLU A 290 -0.93 -17.32 -9.90
CA GLU A 290 -1.50 -18.67 -9.85
C GLU A 290 -1.73 -19.09 -8.39
N TYR A 291 -2.99 -19.40 -8.04
CA TYR A 291 -3.46 -19.84 -6.72
C TYR A 291 -4.46 -21.02 -6.82
#